data_284a7b480cf44b77a13d46e08d669269
#
_entry.id   284a7b480cf44b77a13d46e08d669269
#
_cell.length_a   1.000
_cell.length_b   1.000
_cell.length_c   1.000
_cell.angle_alpha   90.00
_cell.angle_beta   90.00
_cell.angle_gamma   90.00
#
_symmetry.space_group_name_H-M   'P 1'
#
loop_
_entity.id
_entity.type
_entity.pdbx_description
1 polymer ?
#
loop_
_entity_poly.entity_id
_entity_poly.type
_entity_poly.pdbx_seq_one_letter_code
_entity_poly.pdbx_strand_id
1 'polypeptide(L)'
;GSSQDIDLDEDERFGQGTDLDSDCNRMAIVAARVDGAGNNSSDSGAVFLFTFDDDSAFQNPTHVGTIGKGYTGTYSLDLDDLTSGDYIWRTALDGDGDRLVLSQLDATSGGVDSGSVFTIKFDDTNFTNPTHVGTIGHSYNSSSYDLSIGTLGSGDSFTALSLTDDGSRLAVGAMKDDGANGGHSNAGAVYLITFDQTTNSDGNPSTDFNNPTHVGTIGIDYAPTNTLTKSLDLGDNGLDILSNNDQFGNSLGLTADGKILAVSSTKDDGYNTTNDANDDYGAVHLFTFSDSNFTGATYAASIGNNYTGGKNFDTSGISGWGAAQVAVDGDGNRIAIGDFAEDDIYLFGFEDTSLTGARLQYTIGFGKTGTNELDTSTATLADDDTFPNYIALDVTVTLMVAGSAKGDGASDAGDNTGDISLWSDTIIRGNTSYTDYASDDIVINKTELEEFLNNGVDVTLQANTDITISSAITVTGTGSLNLHAGRDVNINSNINTASNLEIIASDSNDNSVSDSDRDAGAGDVV
;
A
#
# COMPACT_ATOMS: atom_id res chain seq x y z
N GLY A 1 -3.70 -14.71 -18.66
CA GLY A 1 -4.51 -14.44 -17.49
C GLY A 1 -5.98 -14.55 -17.83
N SER A 2 -6.82 -14.75 -16.85
CA SER A 2 -8.27 -14.61 -16.98
C SER A 2 -8.63 -13.12 -16.86
N SER A 3 -9.70 -12.69 -17.50
CA SER A 3 -10.19 -11.31 -17.45
C SER A 3 -11.68 -11.31 -17.16
N GLN A 4 -12.14 -10.31 -16.45
CA GLN A 4 -13.55 -10.03 -16.20
C GLN A 4 -13.92 -8.75 -16.96
N ASP A 5 -14.97 -8.81 -17.76
CA ASP A 5 -15.55 -7.67 -18.43
C ASP A 5 -16.67 -7.07 -17.56
N ILE A 6 -16.59 -5.79 -17.28
CA ILE A 6 -17.57 -5.01 -16.53
C ILE A 6 -18.08 -3.93 -17.46
N ASP A 7 -19.41 -3.80 -17.54
CA ASP A 7 -20.07 -2.77 -18.35
C ASP A 7 -19.95 -1.41 -17.63
N LEU A 8 -18.94 -0.65 -18.01
CA LEU A 8 -18.66 0.69 -17.51
C LEU A 8 -18.93 1.71 -18.61
N ASP A 9 -19.51 2.85 -18.24
CA ASP A 9 -19.69 3.98 -19.13
C ASP A 9 -18.40 4.83 -19.22
N GLU A 10 -18.34 5.74 -20.20
CA GLU A 10 -17.22 6.67 -20.39
C GLU A 10 -16.98 7.53 -19.13
N ASP A 11 -15.73 7.71 -18.73
CA ASP A 11 -15.25 8.56 -17.61
C ASP A 11 -15.65 8.08 -16.19
N GLU A 12 -16.03 6.81 -16.00
CA GLU A 12 -16.41 6.25 -14.67
C GLU A 12 -15.25 6.01 -13.72
N ARG A 13 -14.00 6.00 -14.23
CA ARG A 13 -12.77 5.94 -13.43
C ARG A 13 -12.65 4.70 -12.53
N PHE A 14 -12.86 3.54 -13.10
CA PHE A 14 -12.56 2.27 -12.44
C PHE A 14 -11.07 2.17 -12.10
N GLY A 15 -10.72 1.77 -10.89
CA GLY A 15 -9.32 1.78 -10.42
C GLY A 15 -8.89 3.08 -9.72
N GLN A 16 -9.83 3.98 -9.40
CA GLN A 16 -9.55 5.19 -8.62
C GLN A 16 -9.06 4.85 -7.20
N GLY A 17 -9.49 3.74 -6.63
CA GLY A 17 -9.04 3.13 -5.39
C GLY A 17 -9.17 1.61 -5.49
N THR A 18 -8.29 0.86 -4.88
CA THR A 18 -8.36 -0.60 -4.83
C THR A 18 -7.71 -1.11 -3.55
N ASP A 19 -8.20 -2.24 -3.04
CA ASP A 19 -7.55 -2.92 -1.94
C ASP A 19 -7.81 -4.43 -2.00
N LEU A 20 -6.94 -5.19 -1.33
CA LEU A 20 -6.92 -6.64 -1.26
C LEU A 20 -7.04 -7.09 0.21
N ASP A 21 -7.67 -8.24 0.42
CA ASP A 21 -7.51 -8.96 1.69
C ASP A 21 -6.12 -9.60 1.80
N SER A 22 -5.73 -10.06 2.99
CA SER A 22 -4.40 -10.63 3.23
C SER A 22 -4.13 -11.93 2.46
N ASP A 23 -5.17 -12.67 2.09
CA ASP A 23 -5.09 -13.90 1.29
C ASP A 23 -5.11 -13.62 -0.23
N CYS A 24 -5.30 -12.36 -0.64
CA CYS A 24 -5.39 -11.92 -2.04
C CYS A 24 -6.46 -12.64 -2.87
N ASN A 25 -7.47 -13.18 -2.22
CA ASN A 25 -8.57 -13.84 -2.90
C ASN A 25 -9.85 -12.99 -2.94
N ARG A 26 -9.79 -11.76 -2.40
CA ARG A 26 -10.83 -10.73 -2.45
C ARG A 26 -10.24 -9.38 -2.79
N MET A 27 -10.98 -8.62 -3.56
CA MET A 27 -10.58 -7.29 -3.98
C MET A 27 -11.78 -6.36 -4.03
N ALA A 28 -11.59 -5.14 -3.56
CA ALA A 28 -12.53 -4.04 -3.71
C ALA A 28 -11.94 -2.98 -4.63
N ILE A 29 -12.71 -2.53 -5.63
CA ILE A 29 -12.28 -1.54 -6.62
C ILE A 29 -13.28 -0.39 -6.69
N VAL A 30 -12.79 0.82 -6.55
CA VAL A 30 -13.57 2.05 -6.69
C VAL A 30 -13.66 2.46 -8.15
N ALA A 31 -14.88 2.74 -8.62
CA ALA A 31 -15.15 3.54 -9.80
C ALA A 31 -15.79 4.86 -9.33
N ALA A 32 -15.01 5.92 -9.29
CA ALA A 32 -15.36 7.12 -8.52
C ALA A 32 -16.53 7.92 -9.11
N ARG A 33 -16.81 7.74 -10.39
CA ARG A 33 -17.81 8.53 -11.12
C ARG A 33 -19.00 7.73 -11.65
N VAL A 34 -19.19 6.51 -11.16
CA VAL A 34 -20.38 5.73 -11.51
C VAL A 34 -21.64 6.48 -11.09
N ASP A 35 -22.62 6.53 -11.99
CA ASP A 35 -23.88 7.27 -11.84
C ASP A 35 -24.93 6.51 -11.00
N GLY A 36 -24.50 5.52 -10.20
CA GLY A 36 -25.38 4.66 -9.41
C GLY A 36 -26.15 3.65 -10.26
N ALA A 37 -26.90 2.76 -9.62
CA ALA A 37 -27.65 1.73 -10.32
C ALA A 37 -28.70 2.36 -11.26
N GLY A 38 -28.56 2.07 -12.58
CA GLY A 38 -29.44 2.60 -13.61
C GLY A 38 -29.23 4.08 -13.94
N ASN A 39 -28.05 4.62 -13.70
CA ASN A 39 -27.61 5.98 -14.05
C ASN A 39 -28.53 7.08 -13.48
N ASN A 40 -28.93 6.91 -12.22
CA ASN A 40 -29.89 7.81 -11.56
C ASN A 40 -29.26 8.80 -10.56
N SER A 41 -27.95 8.72 -10.31
CA SER A 41 -27.23 9.57 -9.35
C SER A 41 -25.84 9.91 -9.89
N SER A 42 -25.77 10.99 -10.69
CA SER A 42 -24.55 11.37 -11.40
C SER A 42 -23.35 11.49 -10.46
N ASP A 43 -22.23 10.86 -10.87
CA ASP A 43 -20.94 10.92 -10.16
C ASP A 43 -21.06 10.56 -8.66
N SER A 44 -21.94 9.64 -8.27
CA SER A 44 -22.06 9.22 -6.87
C SER A 44 -20.95 8.23 -6.47
N GLY A 45 -20.36 7.57 -7.45
CA GLY A 45 -19.36 6.52 -7.26
C GLY A 45 -19.94 5.17 -6.82
N ALA A 46 -19.13 4.13 -7.02
CA ALA A 46 -19.43 2.78 -6.55
C ALA A 46 -18.16 1.99 -6.25
N VAL A 47 -18.29 0.92 -5.47
CA VAL A 47 -17.24 -0.08 -5.22
C VAL A 47 -17.69 -1.42 -5.77
N PHE A 48 -16.86 -2.00 -6.62
CA PHE A 48 -17.05 -3.32 -7.21
C PHE A 48 -16.27 -4.35 -6.41
N LEU A 49 -16.94 -5.43 -6.03
CA LEU A 49 -16.38 -6.50 -5.20
C LEU A 49 -16.06 -7.73 -6.04
N PHE A 50 -14.83 -8.21 -5.93
CA PHE A 50 -14.32 -9.36 -6.68
C PHE A 50 -13.82 -10.45 -5.76
N THR A 51 -13.99 -11.70 -6.20
CA THR A 51 -13.36 -12.88 -5.62
C THR A 51 -12.52 -13.59 -6.67
N PHE A 52 -11.50 -14.31 -6.21
CA PHE A 52 -10.63 -15.15 -7.03
C PHE A 52 -10.71 -16.60 -6.57
N ASP A 53 -10.50 -17.56 -7.48
CA ASP A 53 -10.52 -18.99 -7.14
C ASP A 53 -9.24 -19.46 -6.44
N ASP A 54 -8.13 -18.74 -6.66
CA ASP A 54 -6.80 -19.06 -6.14
C ASP A 54 -6.15 -17.77 -5.61
N ASP A 55 -5.68 -17.82 -4.39
CA ASP A 55 -5.01 -16.75 -3.66
C ASP A 55 -3.62 -16.39 -4.24
N SER A 56 -2.97 -17.31 -4.95
CA SER A 56 -1.58 -17.16 -5.38
C SER A 56 -1.37 -16.44 -6.71
N ALA A 57 -2.39 -16.23 -7.55
CA ALA A 57 -2.17 -15.75 -8.92
C ALA A 57 -3.35 -14.97 -9.54
N PHE A 58 -4.26 -14.42 -8.76
CA PHE A 58 -5.44 -13.69 -9.25
C PHE A 58 -6.23 -14.45 -10.34
N GLN A 59 -6.43 -15.75 -10.12
CA GLN A 59 -7.09 -16.58 -11.11
C GLN A 59 -8.62 -16.44 -11.06
N ASN A 60 -9.22 -16.45 -12.25
CA ASN A 60 -10.67 -16.46 -12.43
C ASN A 60 -11.41 -15.37 -11.63
N PRO A 61 -11.04 -14.08 -11.83
CA PRO A 61 -11.75 -12.99 -11.16
C PRO A 61 -13.25 -13.09 -11.42
N THR A 62 -14.04 -12.94 -10.37
CA THR A 62 -15.50 -12.95 -10.45
C THR A 62 -16.05 -11.71 -9.75
N HIS A 63 -16.73 -10.84 -10.49
CA HIS A 63 -17.49 -9.74 -9.92
C HIS A 63 -18.70 -10.33 -9.18
N VAL A 64 -18.76 -10.15 -7.86
CA VAL A 64 -19.82 -10.73 -7.03
C VAL A 64 -20.88 -9.72 -6.61
N GLY A 65 -20.53 -8.44 -6.46
CA GLY A 65 -21.47 -7.42 -6.02
C GLY A 65 -20.94 -6.00 -6.14
N THR A 66 -21.82 -5.03 -5.91
CA THR A 66 -21.50 -3.60 -5.98
C THR A 66 -22.11 -2.84 -4.81
N ILE A 67 -21.33 -1.95 -4.20
CA ILE A 67 -21.75 -1.05 -3.12
C ILE A 67 -21.80 0.37 -3.67
N GLY A 68 -22.94 1.03 -3.57
CA GLY A 68 -23.15 2.39 -4.10
C GLY A 68 -24.62 2.73 -4.16
N LYS A 69 -24.96 3.86 -4.76
CA LYS A 69 -26.36 4.33 -4.83
C LYS A 69 -27.23 3.41 -5.66
N GLY A 70 -28.31 2.90 -5.06
CA GLY A 70 -29.35 2.12 -5.73
C GLY A 70 -29.01 0.65 -5.99
N TYR A 71 -27.82 0.16 -5.62
CA TYR A 71 -27.43 -1.24 -5.82
C TYR A 71 -28.06 -2.14 -4.75
N THR A 72 -28.70 -3.22 -5.16
CA THR A 72 -29.39 -4.16 -4.28
C THR A 72 -29.09 -5.61 -4.64
N GLY A 73 -29.04 -6.50 -3.67
CA GLY A 73 -28.77 -7.93 -3.88
C GLY A 73 -28.04 -8.55 -2.71
N THR A 74 -27.78 -9.86 -2.78
CA THR A 74 -27.11 -10.60 -1.70
C THR A 74 -25.69 -10.10 -1.42
N TYR A 75 -25.01 -9.62 -2.43
CA TYR A 75 -23.62 -9.13 -2.38
C TYR A 75 -23.52 -7.63 -2.66
N SER A 76 -24.66 -6.92 -2.72
CA SER A 76 -24.71 -5.50 -3.06
C SER A 76 -25.38 -4.71 -1.97
N LEU A 77 -25.00 -3.43 -1.84
CA LEU A 77 -25.55 -2.52 -0.82
C LEU A 77 -25.92 -1.18 -1.45
N ASP A 78 -27.17 -0.76 -1.20
CA ASP A 78 -27.59 0.61 -1.48
C ASP A 78 -27.11 1.55 -0.37
N LEU A 79 -26.23 2.47 -0.68
CA LEU A 79 -25.83 3.57 0.18
C LEU A 79 -26.77 4.76 -0.07
N ASP A 80 -27.88 4.76 0.65
CA ASP A 80 -28.95 5.76 0.50
C ASP A 80 -28.48 7.21 0.76
N ASP A 81 -27.42 7.38 1.57
CA ASP A 81 -26.85 8.68 1.90
C ASP A 81 -26.04 9.31 0.77
N LEU A 82 -25.68 8.52 -0.27
CA LEU A 82 -24.98 9.06 -1.45
C LEU A 82 -25.91 9.90 -2.32
N THR A 83 -25.42 11.07 -2.70
CA THR A 83 -26.07 11.98 -3.65
C THR A 83 -25.19 12.27 -4.85
N SER A 84 -25.74 12.94 -5.88
CA SER A 84 -24.97 13.28 -7.08
C SER A 84 -23.78 14.18 -6.73
N GLY A 85 -22.59 13.78 -7.22
CA GLY A 85 -21.33 14.51 -7.01
C GLY A 85 -20.61 14.19 -5.71
N ASP A 86 -21.06 13.20 -4.94
CA ASP A 86 -20.43 12.84 -3.66
C ASP A 86 -19.11 12.05 -3.81
N TYR A 87 -18.90 11.40 -4.92
CA TYR A 87 -17.69 10.65 -5.28
C TYR A 87 -17.20 9.68 -4.18
N ILE A 88 -17.46 8.39 -4.31
CA ILE A 88 -16.66 7.39 -3.56
C ILE A 88 -15.24 7.44 -4.11
N TRP A 89 -14.25 7.70 -3.23
CA TRP A 89 -12.89 8.02 -3.68
C TRP A 89 -11.88 6.92 -3.39
N ARG A 90 -11.90 6.35 -2.20
CA ARG A 90 -10.96 5.31 -1.75
C ARG A 90 -11.69 4.21 -0.99
N THR A 91 -11.02 3.06 -0.91
CA THR A 91 -11.47 1.90 -0.16
C THR A 91 -10.31 1.28 0.59
N ALA A 92 -10.60 0.60 1.71
CA ALA A 92 -9.67 -0.31 2.37
C ALA A 92 -10.44 -1.51 2.94
N LEU A 93 -9.88 -2.70 2.74
CA LEU A 93 -10.33 -3.99 3.29
C LEU A 93 -9.51 -4.33 4.54
N ASP A 94 -10.10 -5.11 5.47
CA ASP A 94 -9.31 -5.80 6.49
C ASP A 94 -8.71 -7.11 5.93
N GLY A 95 -7.83 -7.73 6.72
CA GLY A 95 -7.11 -8.91 6.27
C GLY A 95 -8.00 -10.13 6.02
N ASP A 96 -9.13 -10.26 6.71
CA ASP A 96 -10.09 -11.35 6.50
C ASP A 96 -11.06 -11.06 5.33
N GLY A 97 -11.11 -9.82 4.82
CA GLY A 97 -12.01 -9.38 3.75
C GLY A 97 -13.49 -9.31 4.16
N ASP A 98 -13.80 -9.31 5.46
CA ASP A 98 -15.18 -9.23 5.96
C ASP A 98 -15.57 -7.81 6.44
N ARG A 99 -14.63 -6.83 6.34
CA ARG A 99 -14.85 -5.41 6.67
C ARG A 99 -14.25 -4.51 5.60
N LEU A 100 -14.98 -3.47 5.30
CA LEU A 100 -14.64 -2.50 4.26
C LEU A 100 -14.89 -1.09 4.78
N VAL A 101 -13.97 -0.17 4.50
CA VAL A 101 -14.20 1.26 4.67
C VAL A 101 -14.13 1.97 3.33
N LEU A 102 -14.97 2.98 3.14
CA LEU A 102 -15.07 3.77 1.92
C LEU A 102 -14.98 5.24 2.25
N SER A 103 -14.15 6.01 1.57
CA SER A 103 -14.19 7.48 1.67
C SER A 103 -15.13 8.08 0.63
N GLN A 104 -15.90 9.05 1.06
CA GLN A 104 -16.71 9.95 0.26
C GLN A 104 -16.05 11.32 0.29
N LEU A 105 -15.68 11.85 -0.88
CA LEU A 105 -14.79 13.01 -0.97
C LEU A 105 -15.48 14.32 -0.53
N ASP A 106 -16.68 14.57 -1.00
CA ASP A 106 -17.38 15.86 -0.90
C ASP A 106 -18.65 15.79 -0.01
N ALA A 107 -18.65 14.87 0.99
CA ALA A 107 -19.78 14.77 1.93
C ALA A 107 -19.93 16.02 2.78
N THR A 108 -21.14 16.56 2.78
CA THR A 108 -21.48 17.73 3.60
C THR A 108 -22.31 17.29 4.83
N SER A 109 -21.75 17.42 6.02
CA SER A 109 -22.45 17.18 7.28
C SER A 109 -22.36 18.37 8.21
N GLY A 110 -23.50 18.73 8.84
CA GLY A 110 -23.56 19.91 9.71
C GLY A 110 -23.24 21.24 9.03
N GLY A 111 -23.28 21.31 7.68
CA GLY A 111 -22.90 22.48 6.89
C GLY A 111 -21.39 22.62 6.62
N VAL A 112 -20.63 21.58 6.94
CA VAL A 112 -19.19 21.47 6.66
C VAL A 112 -19.00 20.41 5.57
N ASP A 113 -18.38 20.80 4.48
CA ASP A 113 -18.03 19.96 3.34
C ASP A 113 -16.60 19.43 3.57
N SER A 114 -16.47 18.30 4.27
CA SER A 114 -15.18 17.76 4.72
C SER A 114 -14.94 16.31 4.32
N GLY A 115 -15.90 15.72 3.61
CA GLY A 115 -15.89 14.29 3.34
C GLY A 115 -16.37 13.43 4.51
N SER A 116 -16.54 12.15 4.27
CA SER A 116 -16.90 11.15 5.28
C SER A 116 -16.28 9.79 4.96
N VAL A 117 -16.32 8.89 5.94
CA VAL A 117 -15.94 7.47 5.77
C VAL A 117 -17.13 6.61 6.18
N PHE A 118 -17.59 5.74 5.29
CA PHE A 118 -18.55 4.70 5.58
C PHE A 118 -17.83 3.45 6.07
N THR A 119 -18.35 2.83 7.13
CA THR A 119 -17.89 1.54 7.62
C THR A 119 -18.92 0.47 7.25
N ILE A 120 -18.46 -0.59 6.59
CA ILE A 120 -19.29 -1.65 6.03
C ILE A 120 -18.78 -2.99 6.53
N LYS A 121 -19.68 -3.87 6.96
CA LYS A 121 -19.37 -5.26 7.29
C LYS A 121 -20.13 -6.22 6.41
N PHE A 122 -19.57 -7.39 6.24
CA PHE A 122 -20.17 -8.54 5.58
C PHE A 122 -20.48 -9.64 6.60
N ASP A 123 -21.42 -10.53 6.29
CA ASP A 123 -21.75 -11.68 7.17
C ASP A 123 -20.65 -12.76 7.11
N ASP A 124 -19.87 -12.79 6.05
CA ASP A 124 -18.76 -13.71 5.85
C ASP A 124 -17.70 -13.13 4.89
N THR A 125 -16.61 -13.84 4.76
CA THR A 125 -15.49 -13.52 3.88
C THR A 125 -15.80 -13.64 2.37
N ASN A 126 -17.03 -13.96 1.95
CA ASN A 126 -17.47 -13.99 0.55
C ASN A 126 -18.29 -12.76 0.17
N PHE A 127 -18.20 -11.67 0.93
CA PHE A 127 -18.94 -10.43 0.72
C PHE A 127 -20.46 -10.57 0.82
N THR A 128 -20.98 -11.58 1.59
CA THR A 128 -22.42 -11.76 1.71
C THR A 128 -23.06 -10.73 2.65
N ASN A 129 -24.26 -10.29 2.27
CA ASN A 129 -25.12 -9.38 3.04
C ASN A 129 -24.39 -8.13 3.58
N PRO A 130 -23.76 -7.32 2.70
CA PRO A 130 -23.09 -6.10 3.14
C PRO A 130 -24.06 -5.19 3.93
N THR A 131 -23.56 -4.61 5.01
CA THR A 131 -24.34 -3.73 5.90
C THR A 131 -23.52 -2.49 6.21
N HIS A 132 -24.10 -1.31 5.95
CA HIS A 132 -23.56 -0.04 6.44
C HIS A 132 -23.73 0.02 7.97
N VAL A 133 -22.60 0.10 8.69
CA VAL A 133 -22.55 0.05 10.15
C VAL A 133 -22.61 1.45 10.74
N GLY A 134 -21.78 2.36 10.27
CA GLY A 134 -21.68 3.73 10.77
C GLY A 134 -20.90 4.65 9.85
N THR A 135 -20.85 5.93 10.20
CA THR A 135 -20.19 6.97 9.42
C THR A 135 -19.23 7.79 10.29
N ILE A 136 -18.04 8.07 9.77
CA ILE A 136 -17.00 8.89 10.41
C ILE A 136 -16.87 10.19 9.61
N GLY A 137 -16.88 11.34 10.29
CA GLY A 137 -16.74 12.65 9.64
C GLY A 137 -17.25 13.77 10.54
N HIS A 138 -17.45 14.96 9.98
CA HIS A 138 -17.95 16.09 10.75
C HIS A 138 -19.42 15.87 11.15
N SER A 139 -19.75 16.04 12.44
CA SER A 139 -21.12 16.00 12.99
C SER A 139 -21.88 14.67 12.90
N TYR A 140 -21.23 13.53 12.57
CA TYR A 140 -21.85 12.22 12.63
C TYR A 140 -21.86 11.69 14.07
N ASN A 141 -23.05 11.54 14.68
CA ASN A 141 -23.21 11.14 16.09
C ASN A 141 -24.58 10.52 16.40
N SER A 142 -25.24 9.94 15.39
CA SER A 142 -26.58 9.40 15.53
C SER A 142 -26.61 8.01 16.18
N SER A 143 -25.51 7.28 16.12
CA SER A 143 -25.37 5.92 16.65
C SER A 143 -24.05 5.74 17.42
N SER A 144 -23.87 4.59 18.10
CA SER A 144 -22.61 4.20 18.75
C SER A 144 -21.54 3.75 17.74
N TYR A 145 -21.89 3.66 16.47
CA TYR A 145 -21.00 3.30 15.37
C TYR A 145 -20.55 4.53 14.58
N ASP A 146 -21.11 5.70 14.86
CA ASP A 146 -20.71 6.96 14.22
C ASP A 146 -19.61 7.64 15.02
N LEU A 147 -18.75 8.39 14.32
CA LEU A 147 -17.72 9.21 14.94
C LEU A 147 -17.74 10.63 14.39
N SER A 148 -17.99 11.59 15.28
CA SER A 148 -17.85 12.99 14.93
C SER A 148 -16.44 13.49 15.17
N ILE A 149 -15.77 13.95 14.11
CA ILE A 149 -14.48 14.63 14.17
C ILE A 149 -14.71 16.14 14.05
N GLY A 150 -14.81 16.80 15.19
CA GLY A 150 -15.18 18.22 15.27
C GLY A 150 -14.07 19.21 14.82
N THR A 151 -12.86 18.72 14.55
CA THR A 151 -11.72 19.52 14.06
C THR A 151 -11.69 19.64 12.55
N LEU A 152 -12.49 18.86 11.83
CA LEU A 152 -12.58 18.93 10.37
C LEU A 152 -13.14 20.27 9.93
N GLY A 153 -12.43 20.94 9.04
CA GLY A 153 -12.82 22.15 8.34
C GLY A 153 -13.53 21.90 7.02
N SER A 154 -14.08 22.96 6.42
CA SER A 154 -14.68 22.83 5.09
C SER A 154 -13.59 22.72 4.03
N GLY A 155 -13.66 21.66 3.23
CA GLY A 155 -12.71 21.39 2.16
C GLY A 155 -11.56 20.45 2.54
N ASP A 156 -11.46 19.99 3.82
CA ASP A 156 -10.37 19.09 4.24
C ASP A 156 -10.33 17.78 3.47
N SER A 157 -11.47 17.28 3.06
CA SER A 157 -11.67 16.12 2.16
C SER A 157 -10.91 14.86 2.60
N PHE A 158 -11.64 13.80 2.93
CA PHE A 158 -11.03 12.50 3.23
C PHE A 158 -10.58 11.79 1.95
N THR A 159 -9.28 11.79 1.69
CA THR A 159 -8.69 11.36 0.42
C THR A 159 -8.00 10.01 0.46
N ALA A 160 -7.66 9.50 1.63
CA ALA A 160 -6.93 8.23 1.78
C ALA A 160 -7.42 7.43 2.99
N LEU A 161 -7.36 6.11 2.87
CA LEU A 161 -7.75 5.15 3.89
C LEU A 161 -6.72 4.03 3.96
N SER A 162 -6.43 3.56 5.18
CA SER A 162 -5.73 2.29 5.39
C SER A 162 -6.21 1.65 6.68
N LEU A 163 -6.59 0.38 6.61
CA LEU A 163 -7.16 -0.43 7.70
C LEU A 163 -6.17 -1.53 8.08
N THR A 164 -6.04 -1.84 9.37
CA THR A 164 -5.24 -3.01 9.82
C THR A 164 -5.93 -4.32 9.49
N ASP A 165 -5.18 -5.41 9.40
CA ASP A 165 -5.69 -6.76 9.11
C ASP A 165 -6.82 -7.19 10.05
N ASP A 166 -6.74 -6.83 11.33
CA ASP A 166 -7.78 -7.14 12.31
C ASP A 166 -8.97 -6.17 12.29
N GLY A 167 -9.00 -5.22 11.35
CA GLY A 167 -10.02 -4.19 11.20
C GLY A 167 -10.14 -3.22 12.37
N SER A 168 -9.22 -3.25 13.35
CA SER A 168 -9.37 -2.51 14.61
C SER A 168 -8.77 -1.11 14.62
N ARG A 169 -8.01 -0.76 13.57
CA ARG A 169 -7.30 0.53 13.43
C ARG A 169 -7.47 1.05 12.03
N LEU A 170 -7.79 2.32 11.94
CA LEU A 170 -7.98 3.03 10.68
C LEU A 170 -7.17 4.33 10.70
N ALA A 171 -6.36 4.53 9.66
CA ALA A 171 -5.77 5.82 9.34
C ALA A 171 -6.58 6.47 8.21
N VAL A 172 -6.89 7.77 8.35
CA VAL A 172 -7.66 8.54 7.37
C VAL A 172 -6.86 9.79 7.01
N GLY A 173 -6.53 9.95 5.74
CA GLY A 173 -5.83 11.12 5.21
C GLY A 173 -6.79 12.22 4.79
N ALA A 174 -6.44 13.45 5.14
CA ALA A 174 -7.13 14.68 4.75
C ALA A 174 -6.12 15.64 4.13
N MET A 175 -5.84 15.50 2.84
CA MET A 175 -4.73 16.22 2.16
C MET A 175 -4.91 17.74 2.09
N LYS A 176 -6.11 18.23 2.32
CA LYS A 176 -6.41 19.68 2.32
C LYS A 176 -6.63 20.26 3.70
N ASP A 177 -6.35 19.49 4.75
CA ASP A 177 -6.40 20.01 6.14
C ASP A 177 -5.46 21.19 6.31
N ASP A 178 -5.96 22.27 6.93
CA ASP A 178 -5.25 23.53 7.10
C ASP A 178 -4.45 23.60 8.43
N GLY A 179 -4.16 22.43 9.05
CA GLY A 179 -3.54 22.32 10.38
C GLY A 179 -4.52 22.59 11.52
N ALA A 180 -4.16 22.20 12.75
CA ALA A 180 -5.05 22.28 13.92
C ALA A 180 -5.68 23.64 14.18
N ASN A 181 -5.03 24.71 13.75
CA ASN A 181 -5.47 26.09 13.94
C ASN A 181 -5.99 26.76 12.66
N GLY A 182 -6.06 26.05 11.53
CA GLY A 182 -6.46 26.58 10.24
C GLY A 182 -5.49 27.62 9.66
N GLY A 183 -4.21 27.56 10.05
CA GLY A 183 -3.19 28.51 9.67
C GLY A 183 -2.28 28.06 8.52
N HIS A 184 -2.39 26.82 8.09
CA HIS A 184 -1.46 26.16 7.16
C HIS A 184 -2.21 25.57 5.96
N SER A 185 -2.52 26.42 4.99
CA SER A 185 -3.39 26.07 3.85
C SER A 185 -2.96 24.78 3.16
N ASN A 186 -3.85 23.79 3.11
CA ASN A 186 -3.66 22.47 2.49
C ASN A 186 -2.34 21.77 2.89
N ALA A 187 -1.86 21.97 4.12
CA ALA A 187 -0.68 21.25 4.60
C ALA A 187 -0.95 19.74 4.69
N GLY A 188 -2.18 19.40 5.04
CA GLY A 188 -2.67 18.05 5.18
C GLY A 188 -2.51 17.47 6.57
N ALA A 189 -3.29 16.42 6.85
CA ALA A 189 -3.25 15.69 8.12
C ALA A 189 -3.67 14.22 7.95
N VAL A 190 -3.32 13.39 8.95
CA VAL A 190 -3.79 12.01 9.09
C VAL A 190 -4.47 11.83 10.44
N TYR A 191 -5.72 11.39 10.42
CA TYR A 191 -6.54 11.09 11.59
C TYR A 191 -6.41 9.60 11.97
N LEU A 192 -6.10 9.32 13.23
CA LEU A 192 -5.91 7.97 13.76
C LEU A 192 -7.15 7.56 14.54
N ILE A 193 -7.78 6.48 14.12
CA ILE A 193 -9.06 6.01 14.66
C ILE A 193 -8.89 4.56 15.12
N THR A 194 -9.51 4.24 16.25
CA THR A 194 -9.54 2.89 16.81
C THR A 194 -10.97 2.43 17.00
N PHE A 195 -11.20 1.14 16.81
CA PHE A 195 -12.47 0.50 17.10
C PHE A 195 -12.32 -0.47 18.27
N ASP A 196 -13.35 -0.59 19.11
CA ASP A 196 -13.34 -1.56 20.20
C ASP A 196 -13.44 -2.98 19.63
N GLN A 197 -12.46 -3.80 19.97
CA GLN A 197 -12.53 -5.22 19.67
C GLN A 197 -13.48 -5.90 20.67
N THR A 198 -14.49 -6.56 20.14
CA THR A 198 -15.34 -7.48 20.89
C THR A 198 -14.95 -8.90 20.52
N THR A 199 -15.06 -9.82 21.46
CA THR A 199 -14.91 -11.24 21.17
C THR A 199 -16.28 -11.76 20.77
N ASN A 200 -16.42 -12.27 19.54
CA ASN A 200 -17.66 -12.91 19.11
C ASN A 200 -17.93 -14.20 19.90
N SER A 201 -19.08 -14.85 19.68
CA SER A 201 -19.48 -16.09 20.36
C SER A 201 -18.49 -17.25 20.17
N ASP A 202 -17.66 -17.18 19.15
CA ASP A 202 -16.69 -18.23 18.75
C ASP A 202 -15.28 -17.98 19.30
N GLY A 203 -15.11 -16.86 20.05
CA GLY A 203 -13.86 -16.51 20.71
C GLY A 203 -12.88 -15.74 19.84
N ASN A 204 -13.25 -15.39 18.60
CA ASN A 204 -12.45 -14.58 17.70
C ASN A 204 -12.64 -13.09 17.98
N PRO A 205 -11.61 -12.26 17.79
CA PRO A 205 -11.80 -10.82 17.77
C PRO A 205 -12.81 -10.47 16.68
N SER A 206 -13.87 -9.75 17.04
CA SER A 206 -14.80 -9.19 16.08
C SER A 206 -14.80 -7.68 16.28
N THR A 207 -14.46 -6.96 15.26
CA THR A 207 -14.62 -5.52 15.24
C THR A 207 -15.79 -5.18 14.33
N ASP A 208 -17.00 -5.26 14.81
CA ASP A 208 -18.14 -4.72 14.06
C ASP A 208 -18.07 -3.18 13.94
N PHE A 209 -16.86 -2.60 13.83
CA PHE A 209 -16.60 -1.16 13.88
C PHE A 209 -17.21 -0.48 15.12
N ASN A 210 -17.23 -1.19 16.26
CA ASN A 210 -17.83 -0.71 17.49
C ASN A 210 -17.06 0.46 18.10
N ASN A 211 -17.82 1.43 18.62
CA ASN A 211 -17.30 2.56 19.40
C ASN A 211 -16.07 3.23 18.76
N PRO A 212 -16.16 3.69 17.51
CA PRO A 212 -15.04 4.37 16.88
C PRO A 212 -14.55 5.54 17.73
N THR A 213 -13.24 5.63 17.90
CA THR A 213 -12.62 6.66 18.74
C THR A 213 -11.47 7.33 17.97
N HIS A 214 -11.55 8.65 17.79
CA HIS A 214 -10.44 9.46 17.31
C HIS A 214 -9.41 9.59 18.43
N VAL A 215 -8.22 9.00 18.27
CA VAL A 215 -7.18 8.91 19.31
C VAL A 215 -6.02 9.85 19.10
N GLY A 216 -5.83 10.37 17.88
CA GLY A 216 -4.76 11.30 17.54
C GLY A 216 -4.82 11.79 16.11
N THR A 217 -4.07 12.84 15.82
CA THR A 217 -3.86 13.40 14.48
C THR A 217 -2.37 13.66 14.26
N ILE A 218 -1.87 13.32 13.08
CA ILE A 218 -0.50 13.63 12.63
C ILE A 218 -0.61 14.77 11.60
N GLY A 219 0.04 15.90 11.82
CA GLY A 219 -0.02 17.07 10.95
C GLY A 219 0.55 18.31 11.65
N ILE A 220 0.42 19.49 11.03
CA ILE A 220 0.93 20.73 11.61
C ILE A 220 0.05 21.21 12.77
N ASP A 221 0.67 21.64 13.85
CA ASP A 221 0.03 22.17 15.09
C ASP A 221 -0.81 21.11 15.86
N TYR A 222 -0.78 19.84 15.49
CA TYR A 222 -1.48 18.75 16.19
C TYR A 222 -0.68 18.21 17.37
N ALA A 223 -0.53 19.02 18.44
CA ALA A 223 0.14 18.57 19.65
C ALA A 223 -0.71 17.57 20.46
N PRO A 224 -0.10 16.60 21.16
CA PRO A 224 -0.84 15.71 22.05
C PRO A 224 -1.65 16.47 23.12
N THR A 225 -2.90 16.05 23.30
CA THR A 225 -3.82 16.60 24.31
C THR A 225 -4.25 15.52 25.30
N ASN A 226 -5.07 15.86 26.31
CA ASN A 226 -5.63 14.88 27.25
C ASN A 226 -6.59 13.87 26.59
N THR A 227 -7.16 14.20 25.42
CA THR A 227 -8.08 13.34 24.66
C THR A 227 -7.44 12.75 23.43
N LEU A 228 -6.60 13.52 22.73
CA LEU A 228 -5.86 13.11 21.54
C LEU A 228 -4.39 12.83 21.89
N THR A 229 -4.15 11.82 22.71
CA THR A 229 -2.83 11.51 23.28
C THR A 229 -1.84 10.93 22.28
N LYS A 230 -2.31 10.54 21.08
CA LYS A 230 -1.55 9.91 20.01
C LYS A 230 -1.18 10.90 18.89
N SER A 231 -1.52 12.18 19.04
CA SER A 231 -1.19 13.20 18.05
C SER A 231 0.32 13.45 17.95
N LEU A 232 0.76 13.85 16.77
CA LEU A 232 2.14 14.23 16.47
C LEU A 232 2.14 15.52 15.65
N ASP A 233 2.84 16.54 16.17
CA ASP A 233 3.03 17.81 15.51
C ASP A 233 4.26 17.75 14.59
N LEU A 234 4.07 18.03 13.30
CA LEU A 234 5.11 18.01 12.27
C LEU A 234 5.65 19.41 11.90
N GLY A 235 5.02 20.47 12.39
CA GLY A 235 5.39 21.85 12.07
C GLY A 235 6.37 22.49 13.05
N ASP A 236 6.20 22.25 14.36
CA ASP A 236 7.03 22.82 15.41
C ASP A 236 7.92 21.75 16.07
N ASN A 237 8.91 22.14 16.82
CA ASN A 237 9.89 21.30 17.53
C ASN A 237 11.09 20.83 16.70
N GLY A 238 11.39 21.45 15.56
CA GLY A 238 12.61 21.21 14.78
C GLY A 238 12.51 20.01 13.84
N LEU A 239 11.31 19.49 13.61
CA LEU A 239 11.06 18.55 12.53
C LEU A 239 10.89 19.32 11.21
N ASP A 240 10.09 20.39 11.18
CA ASP A 240 9.85 21.27 10.02
C ASP A 240 9.72 20.48 8.70
N ILE A 241 8.85 19.44 8.77
CA ILE A 241 8.70 18.45 7.70
C ILE A 241 7.63 18.90 6.73
N LEU A 242 6.55 19.52 7.24
CA LEU A 242 5.42 19.94 6.44
C LEU A 242 5.33 21.46 6.35
N SER A 243 4.90 21.92 5.20
CA SER A 243 4.60 23.32 4.90
C SER A 243 3.22 23.51 4.28
N ASN A 244 2.87 24.75 3.90
CA ASN A 244 1.63 25.01 3.19
C ASN A 244 1.62 24.34 1.81
N ASN A 245 0.50 23.73 1.47
CA ASN A 245 0.24 23.04 0.21
C ASN A 245 0.99 21.71 -0.02
N ASP A 246 1.67 21.15 0.96
CA ASP A 246 2.36 19.85 0.81
C ASP A 246 1.39 18.69 0.57
N GLN A 247 0.12 18.85 0.93
CA GLN A 247 -0.93 17.84 0.72
C GLN A 247 -0.62 16.49 1.38
N PHE A 248 -0.08 16.51 2.59
CA PHE A 248 0.18 15.34 3.41
C PHE A 248 -1.11 14.57 3.69
N GLY A 249 -1.08 13.25 3.54
CA GLY A 249 -2.28 12.40 3.68
C GLY A 249 -3.04 12.19 2.37
N ASN A 250 -2.43 12.47 1.19
CA ASN A 250 -3.03 12.14 -0.10
C ASN A 250 -3.16 10.63 -0.32
N SER A 251 -2.17 9.86 0.10
CA SER A 251 -2.19 8.39 0.13
C SER A 251 -1.56 7.86 1.41
N LEU A 252 -2.01 6.70 1.86
CA LEU A 252 -1.61 6.06 3.12
C LEU A 252 -1.33 4.57 2.89
N GLY A 253 -0.36 4.02 3.65
CA GLY A 253 -0.15 2.60 3.83
C GLY A 253 0.13 2.32 5.32
N LEU A 254 -0.65 1.43 5.93
CA LEU A 254 -0.49 0.98 7.31
C LEU A 254 -0.14 -0.51 7.31
N THR A 255 0.84 -0.92 8.11
CA THR A 255 1.15 -2.35 8.27
C THR A 255 -0.01 -3.14 8.86
N ALA A 256 -0.05 -4.44 8.61
CA ALA A 256 -1.04 -5.38 9.13
C ALA A 256 -1.26 -5.23 10.65
N ASP A 257 -0.19 -5.03 11.41
CA ASP A 257 -0.21 -4.85 12.87
C ASP A 257 -0.38 -3.40 13.33
N GLY A 258 -0.50 -2.44 12.40
CA GLY A 258 -0.71 -1.02 12.67
C GLY A 258 0.48 -0.28 13.29
N LYS A 259 1.71 -0.82 13.20
CA LYS A 259 2.89 -0.19 13.85
C LYS A 259 3.74 0.68 12.95
N ILE A 260 3.59 0.57 11.64
CA ILE A 260 4.25 1.43 10.66
C ILE A 260 3.19 2.07 9.78
N LEU A 261 3.31 3.36 9.58
CA LEU A 261 2.46 4.16 8.69
C LEU A 261 3.34 4.90 7.70
N ALA A 262 3.10 4.73 6.42
CA ALA A 262 3.65 5.54 5.34
C ALA A 262 2.59 6.52 4.84
N VAL A 263 2.98 7.76 4.59
CA VAL A 263 2.07 8.84 4.17
C VAL A 263 2.70 9.61 3.04
N SER A 264 2.01 9.76 1.91
CA SER A 264 2.47 10.64 0.84
C SER A 264 2.10 12.10 1.07
N SER A 265 2.99 12.96 0.64
CA SER A 265 2.89 14.42 0.58
C SER A 265 3.18 14.81 -0.86
N THR A 266 2.13 14.88 -1.69
CA THR A 266 2.30 14.95 -3.17
C THR A 266 2.94 16.22 -3.67
N LYS A 267 2.94 17.26 -2.86
CA LYS A 267 3.49 18.57 -3.20
C LYS A 267 4.59 19.02 -2.24
N ASP A 268 5.21 18.06 -1.55
CA ASP A 268 6.39 18.36 -0.73
C ASP A 268 7.52 18.89 -1.62
N ASP A 269 8.06 20.05 -1.25
CA ASP A 269 9.13 20.74 -2.00
C ASP A 269 10.53 20.11 -1.77
N GLY A 270 10.64 19.07 -0.93
CA GLY A 270 11.90 18.48 -0.48
C GLY A 270 12.48 19.15 0.76
N TYR A 271 13.46 18.49 1.38
CA TYR A 271 14.02 18.92 2.65
C TYR A 271 14.78 20.25 2.52
N ASN A 272 14.44 21.21 3.41
CA ASN A 272 15.13 22.49 3.56
C ASN A 272 15.09 23.39 2.31
N THR A 273 14.14 23.16 1.41
CA THR A 273 13.86 24.06 0.30
C THR A 273 12.99 25.21 0.81
N THR A 274 13.36 26.43 0.48
CA THR A 274 12.51 27.60 0.80
C THR A 274 11.30 27.55 -0.12
N ASN A 275 10.11 27.33 0.45
CA ASN A 275 8.78 27.42 -0.16
C ASN A 275 8.80 28.06 -1.56
N ASP A 276 9.28 27.34 -2.56
CA ASP A 276 9.25 27.79 -3.94
C ASP A 276 8.07 27.06 -4.60
N ALA A 277 7.00 27.75 -4.83
CA ALA A 277 5.69 27.26 -5.26
C ALA A 277 5.69 26.46 -6.61
N ASN A 278 6.82 25.95 -7.05
CA ASN A 278 7.00 25.28 -8.32
C ASN A 278 7.84 23.97 -8.25
N ASP A 279 8.28 23.58 -7.06
CA ASP A 279 9.16 22.42 -6.90
C ASP A 279 8.42 21.21 -6.28
N ASP A 280 7.12 21.05 -6.51
CA ASP A 280 6.22 19.97 -6.05
C ASP A 280 6.80 18.55 -6.35
N TYR A 281 7.97 18.19 -5.77
CA TYR A 281 8.63 16.88 -6.00
C TYR A 281 7.88 15.71 -5.37
N GLY A 282 7.15 15.98 -4.31
CA GLY A 282 6.52 14.95 -3.49
C GLY A 282 7.51 14.17 -2.60
N ALA A 283 7.00 13.66 -1.50
CA ALA A 283 7.72 12.81 -0.57
C ALA A 283 6.80 11.76 0.08
N VAL A 284 7.41 10.70 0.63
CA VAL A 284 6.74 9.76 1.53
C VAL A 284 7.38 9.87 2.91
N HIS A 285 6.55 10.13 3.92
CA HIS A 285 6.97 10.23 5.31
C HIS A 285 6.56 8.98 6.08
N LEU A 286 7.49 8.43 6.87
CA LEU A 286 7.35 7.17 7.57
C LEU A 286 7.24 7.42 9.07
N PHE A 287 6.25 6.79 9.68
CA PHE A 287 5.98 6.88 11.12
C PHE A 287 5.97 5.50 11.75
N THR A 288 6.42 5.42 13.01
CA THR A 288 6.36 4.19 13.80
C THR A 288 5.58 4.41 15.08
N PHE A 289 4.90 3.35 15.53
CA PHE A 289 4.18 3.31 16.79
C PHE A 289 4.75 2.22 17.69
N SER A 290 4.71 2.42 19.00
CA SER A 290 5.23 1.43 19.96
C SER A 290 4.32 0.20 20.11
N ASP A 291 3.06 0.33 19.72
CA ASP A 291 2.06 -0.76 19.75
C ASP A 291 0.99 -0.55 18.66
N SER A 292 0.15 -1.56 18.47
CA SER A 292 -0.97 -1.54 17.54
C SER A 292 -2.10 -0.54 17.90
N ASN A 293 -2.00 0.21 19.01
CA ASN A 293 -2.96 1.23 19.41
C ASN A 293 -2.50 2.65 19.07
N PHE A 294 -1.60 2.80 18.12
CA PHE A 294 -1.00 4.08 17.73
C PHE A 294 -0.25 4.81 18.86
N THR A 295 0.20 4.06 19.90
CA THR A 295 0.91 4.68 21.03
C THR A 295 2.31 5.11 20.61
N GLY A 296 2.73 6.29 21.06
CA GLY A 296 4.09 6.79 20.86
C GLY A 296 4.42 7.05 19.40
N ALA A 297 3.51 7.69 18.67
CA ALA A 297 3.74 8.12 17.30
C ALA A 297 5.09 8.85 17.17
N THR A 298 5.94 8.38 16.28
CA THR A 298 7.29 8.93 16.06
C THR A 298 7.55 9.02 14.56
N TYR A 299 8.00 10.19 14.11
CA TYR A 299 8.56 10.33 12.77
C TYR A 299 9.84 9.51 12.66
N ALA A 300 9.94 8.65 11.66
CA ALA A 300 11.06 7.72 11.48
C ALA A 300 11.98 8.14 10.33
N ALA A 301 11.43 8.47 9.17
CA ALA A 301 12.20 8.78 7.97
C ALA A 301 11.33 9.49 6.91
N SER A 302 12.00 10.03 5.87
CA SER A 302 11.37 10.44 4.61
C SER A 302 12.12 9.85 3.42
N ILE A 303 11.35 9.54 2.37
CA ILE A 303 11.83 9.24 1.03
C ILE A 303 11.39 10.40 0.14
N GLY A 304 12.33 11.20 -0.35
CA GLY A 304 12.01 12.41 -1.11
C GLY A 304 13.25 13.22 -1.47
N ASN A 305 13.03 14.29 -2.22
CA ASN A 305 14.12 15.13 -2.73
C ASN A 305 14.89 15.83 -1.60
N ASN A 306 16.21 15.70 -1.60
CA ASN A 306 17.12 16.25 -0.59
C ASN A 306 16.94 15.73 0.86
N TYR A 307 16.11 14.72 1.11
CA TYR A 307 16.04 14.07 2.41
C TYR A 307 17.27 13.18 2.62
N THR A 308 18.27 13.69 3.35
CA THR A 308 19.56 13.02 3.55
C THR A 308 19.81 12.67 5.01
N GLY A 309 20.63 11.62 5.23
CA GLY A 309 21.11 11.22 6.55
C GLY A 309 20.10 10.43 7.38
N GLY A 310 20.57 9.77 8.43
CA GLY A 310 19.73 8.91 9.28
C GLY A 310 19.15 7.74 8.50
N LYS A 311 17.82 7.63 8.54
CA LYS A 311 17.05 6.62 7.81
C LYS A 311 16.41 7.15 6.51
N ASN A 312 16.64 8.41 6.20
CA ASN A 312 16.08 9.05 5.00
C ASN A 312 16.72 8.50 3.72
N PHE A 313 15.95 8.61 2.63
CA PHE A 313 16.43 8.31 1.28
C PHE A 313 16.26 9.53 0.37
N ASP A 314 17.37 9.97 -0.21
CA ASP A 314 17.39 11.11 -1.14
C ASP A 314 17.07 10.67 -2.57
N THR A 315 15.97 11.15 -3.12
CA THR A 315 15.50 10.84 -4.47
C THR A 315 16.00 11.82 -5.53
N SER A 316 16.83 12.80 -5.19
CA SER A 316 17.34 13.80 -6.15
C SER A 316 18.11 13.19 -7.34
N GLY A 317 18.54 11.94 -7.22
CA GLY A 317 19.15 11.16 -8.32
C GLY A 317 18.16 10.42 -9.22
N ILE A 318 16.88 10.38 -8.88
CA ILE A 318 15.82 9.72 -9.65
C ILE A 318 15.20 10.77 -10.58
N SER A 319 15.34 10.56 -11.90
CA SER A 319 14.77 11.48 -12.89
C SER A 319 13.25 11.36 -12.91
N GLY A 320 12.53 12.49 -12.88
CA GLY A 320 11.08 12.50 -12.92
C GLY A 320 10.40 12.08 -11.61
N TRP A 321 11.14 12.00 -10.49
CA TRP A 321 10.57 11.60 -9.21
C TRP A 321 9.35 12.42 -8.82
N GLY A 322 8.28 11.73 -8.49
CA GLY A 322 7.08 12.23 -7.83
C GLY A 322 6.53 11.17 -6.87
N ALA A 323 5.96 11.57 -5.77
CA ALA A 323 5.39 10.66 -4.78
C ALA A 323 3.91 10.97 -4.57
N ALA A 324 3.04 10.24 -5.28
CA ALA A 324 1.60 10.45 -5.22
C ALA A 324 0.88 9.35 -4.44
N GLN A 325 1.23 8.09 -4.68
CA GLN A 325 0.59 6.94 -4.05
C GLN A 325 1.60 6.18 -3.19
N VAL A 326 1.12 5.51 -2.14
CA VAL A 326 1.95 4.65 -1.30
C VAL A 326 1.17 3.44 -0.82
N ALA A 327 1.82 2.28 -0.87
CA ALA A 327 1.38 1.05 -0.23
C ALA A 327 2.53 0.45 0.58
N VAL A 328 2.21 -0.19 1.68
CA VAL A 328 3.19 -0.84 2.59
C VAL A 328 2.83 -2.31 2.68
N ASP A 329 3.82 -3.19 2.70
CA ASP A 329 3.60 -4.61 2.95
C ASP A 329 3.18 -4.88 4.40
N GLY A 330 2.70 -6.08 4.68
CA GLY A 330 2.20 -6.44 6.01
C GLY A 330 3.25 -6.31 7.12
N ASP A 331 4.51 -6.58 6.82
CA ASP A 331 5.63 -6.52 7.76
C ASP A 331 6.26 -5.11 7.89
N GLY A 332 6.01 -4.22 6.93
CA GLY A 332 6.53 -2.86 6.91
C GLY A 332 8.00 -2.75 6.49
N ASN A 333 8.54 -3.77 5.83
CA ASN A 333 9.91 -3.75 5.33
C ASN A 333 10.02 -3.43 3.84
N ARG A 334 8.89 -3.26 3.15
CA ARG A 334 8.81 -2.82 1.74
C ARG A 334 7.69 -1.83 1.53
N ILE A 335 7.91 -0.92 0.60
CA ILE A 335 6.97 0.14 0.25
C ILE A 335 6.96 0.28 -1.27
N ALA A 336 5.77 0.32 -1.85
CA ALA A 336 5.57 0.76 -3.23
C ALA A 336 5.17 2.23 -3.24
N ILE A 337 5.83 3.02 -4.08
CA ILE A 337 5.53 4.45 -4.26
C ILE A 337 5.19 4.67 -5.71
N GLY A 338 4.01 5.22 -5.97
CA GLY A 338 3.51 5.52 -7.31
C GLY A 338 3.69 6.98 -7.68
N ASP A 339 4.11 7.18 -8.91
CA ASP A 339 4.22 8.47 -9.57
C ASP A 339 3.36 8.46 -10.84
N PHE A 340 2.21 9.10 -10.78
CA PHE A 340 1.30 9.16 -11.92
C PHE A 340 1.69 10.24 -12.96
N ALA A 341 2.73 11.01 -12.72
CA ALA A 341 3.24 11.99 -13.69
C ALA A 341 4.21 11.36 -14.69
N GLU A 342 4.93 10.32 -14.25
CA GLU A 342 5.88 9.56 -15.06
C GLU A 342 5.40 8.12 -15.34
N ASP A 343 4.21 7.76 -14.82
CA ASP A 343 3.62 6.42 -14.93
C ASP A 343 4.52 5.32 -14.36
N ASP A 344 5.17 5.61 -13.21
CA ASP A 344 6.14 4.74 -12.57
C ASP A 344 5.68 4.24 -11.20
N ILE A 345 6.11 3.02 -10.85
CA ILE A 345 6.06 2.49 -9.48
C ILE A 345 7.48 2.20 -9.02
N TYR A 346 7.86 2.78 -7.89
CA TYR A 346 9.14 2.56 -7.24
C TYR A 346 8.96 1.62 -6.04
N LEU A 347 9.66 0.49 -6.03
CA LEU A 347 9.66 -0.45 -4.90
C LEU A 347 10.89 -0.21 -4.04
N PHE A 348 10.66 0.19 -2.79
CA PHE A 348 11.70 0.38 -1.79
C PHE A 348 11.71 -0.77 -0.80
N GLY A 349 12.90 -1.18 -0.36
CA GLY A 349 13.10 -2.12 0.73
C GLY A 349 13.90 -1.51 1.85
N PHE A 350 13.71 -2.05 3.05
CA PHE A 350 14.44 -1.70 4.27
C PHE A 350 15.14 -2.96 4.82
N GLU A 351 16.19 -2.76 5.59
CA GLU A 351 16.91 -3.89 6.23
C GLU A 351 16.08 -4.53 7.35
N ASP A 352 15.23 -3.74 8.01
CA ASP A 352 14.39 -4.18 9.12
C ASP A 352 13.13 -3.32 9.30
N THR A 353 12.24 -3.77 10.16
CA THR A 353 11.00 -3.05 10.54
C THR A 353 11.26 -1.76 11.34
N SER A 354 12.50 -1.45 11.66
CA SER A 354 12.91 -0.14 12.17
C SER A 354 13.18 0.86 11.06
N LEU A 355 12.95 0.48 9.79
CA LEU A 355 13.10 1.31 8.60
C LEU A 355 14.54 1.80 8.38
N THR A 356 15.54 0.93 8.65
CA THR A 356 16.95 1.23 8.38
C THR A 356 17.33 0.80 6.96
N GLY A 357 18.36 1.42 6.37
CA GLY A 357 18.93 1.01 5.10
C GLY A 357 17.96 1.11 3.92
N ALA A 358 17.15 2.17 3.86
CA ALA A 358 16.23 2.39 2.75
C ALA A 358 16.96 2.34 1.40
N ARG A 359 16.43 1.57 0.45
CA ARG A 359 16.99 1.44 -0.90
C ARG A 359 15.91 1.23 -1.95
N LEU A 360 16.08 1.82 -3.12
CA LEU A 360 15.27 1.52 -4.30
C LEU A 360 15.66 0.13 -4.80
N GLN A 361 14.71 -0.81 -4.79
CA GLN A 361 14.93 -2.18 -5.24
C GLN A 361 14.53 -2.38 -6.69
N TYR A 362 13.43 -1.75 -7.13
CA TYR A 362 12.87 -1.98 -8.45
C TYR A 362 12.05 -0.78 -8.94
N THR A 363 12.01 -0.57 -10.25
CA THR A 363 11.13 0.41 -10.89
C THR A 363 10.27 -0.30 -11.94
N ILE A 364 8.97 -0.06 -11.91
CA ILE A 364 8.00 -0.57 -12.88
C ILE A 364 7.42 0.64 -13.60
N GLY A 365 7.48 0.67 -14.93
CA GLY A 365 6.95 1.80 -15.69
C GLY A 365 7.09 1.64 -17.20
N PHE A 366 6.53 2.60 -17.92
CA PHE A 366 6.56 2.59 -19.39
C PHE A 366 7.97 2.83 -19.92
N GLY A 367 8.46 1.94 -20.81
CA GLY A 367 9.78 2.08 -21.45
C GLY A 367 10.98 1.85 -20.52
N LYS A 368 10.78 1.33 -19.30
CA LYS A 368 11.87 0.99 -18.38
C LYS A 368 12.58 -0.28 -18.85
N THR A 369 13.87 -0.21 -19.15
CA THR A 369 14.64 -1.31 -19.75
C THR A 369 15.98 -1.55 -19.06
N GLY A 370 16.25 -0.91 -17.93
CA GLY A 370 17.46 -1.08 -17.13
C GLY A 370 17.49 -2.35 -16.29
N THR A 371 18.56 -2.51 -15.52
CA THR A 371 18.63 -3.55 -14.48
C THR A 371 17.67 -3.15 -13.36
N ASN A 372 16.91 -4.09 -12.80
CA ASN A 372 15.88 -3.81 -11.79
C ASN A 372 14.76 -2.87 -12.29
N GLU A 373 14.47 -2.94 -13.57
CA GLU A 373 13.37 -2.22 -14.19
C GLU A 373 12.44 -3.17 -14.94
N LEU A 374 11.14 -2.88 -14.91
CA LEU A 374 10.13 -3.60 -15.66
C LEU A 374 9.42 -2.65 -16.61
N ASP A 375 9.49 -2.96 -17.89
CA ASP A 375 8.81 -2.23 -18.95
C ASP A 375 7.33 -2.66 -19.04
N THR A 376 6.43 -1.73 -18.80
CA THR A 376 4.98 -1.92 -18.94
C THR A 376 4.45 -1.62 -20.34
N SER A 377 5.30 -1.24 -21.29
CA SER A 377 4.89 -0.90 -22.67
C SER A 377 4.23 -2.07 -23.43
N THR A 378 4.37 -3.30 -22.92
CA THR A 378 3.67 -4.48 -23.46
C THR A 378 2.30 -4.73 -22.79
N ALA A 379 2.02 -4.05 -21.69
CA ALA A 379 0.69 -3.94 -21.11
C ALA A 379 -0.13 -2.91 -21.91
N THR A 380 -1.42 -2.88 -21.73
CA THR A 380 -2.32 -1.91 -22.40
C THR A 380 -2.25 -0.50 -21.77
N LEU A 381 -1.16 -0.19 -21.07
CA LEU A 381 -0.94 1.10 -20.44
C LEU A 381 -0.32 2.08 -21.44
N ALA A 382 -0.96 3.21 -21.64
CA ALA A 382 -0.50 4.30 -22.50
C ALA A 382 0.04 5.47 -21.65
N ASP A 383 0.74 6.40 -22.28
CA ASP A 383 1.44 7.54 -21.67
C ASP A 383 0.51 8.56 -20.97
N ASP A 384 -0.82 8.45 -21.12
CA ASP A 384 -1.84 9.35 -20.57
C ASP A 384 -2.86 8.67 -19.62
N ASP A 385 -2.62 7.40 -19.26
CA ASP A 385 -3.52 6.58 -18.45
C ASP A 385 -3.58 6.98 -16.97
N THR A 386 -2.68 7.86 -16.49
CA THR A 386 -2.51 8.20 -15.06
C THR A 386 -2.30 6.96 -14.19
N PHE A 387 -1.28 6.21 -14.52
CA PHE A 387 -0.84 5.02 -13.81
C PHE A 387 0.37 5.36 -12.90
N PRO A 388 0.46 4.84 -11.67
CA PRO A 388 -0.62 4.19 -10.93
C PRO A 388 -1.47 5.23 -10.18
N ASN A 389 -2.78 5.18 -10.34
CA ASN A 389 -3.68 6.04 -9.56
C ASN A 389 -3.89 5.53 -8.13
N TYR A 390 -3.69 4.24 -7.92
CA TYR A 390 -3.66 3.60 -6.60
C TYR A 390 -2.83 2.31 -6.66
N ILE A 391 -2.25 1.92 -5.52
CA ILE A 391 -1.46 0.69 -5.38
C ILE A 391 -1.92 -0.04 -4.13
N ALA A 392 -2.05 -1.36 -4.21
CA ALA A 392 -2.17 -2.26 -3.07
C ALA A 392 -1.13 -3.37 -3.17
N LEU A 393 -0.55 -3.74 -2.04
CA LEU A 393 0.40 -4.84 -1.89
C LEU A 393 -0.20 -5.90 -0.99
N ASP A 394 0.09 -7.17 -1.25
CA ASP A 394 -0.17 -8.24 -0.29
C ASP A 394 0.82 -8.18 0.89
N VAL A 395 0.51 -8.96 1.93
CA VAL A 395 1.30 -9.00 3.18
C VAL A 395 2.77 -9.39 2.93
N THR A 396 3.05 -10.15 1.88
CA THR A 396 4.37 -10.71 1.58
C THR A 396 5.06 -10.09 0.36
N VAL A 397 4.41 -9.10 -0.30
CA VAL A 397 4.84 -8.49 -1.58
C VAL A 397 5.03 -9.55 -2.68
N THR A 398 4.17 -10.54 -2.70
CA THR A 398 4.11 -11.51 -3.81
C THR A 398 3.13 -11.08 -4.88
N LEU A 399 2.16 -10.27 -4.49
CA LEU A 399 1.12 -9.75 -5.36
C LEU A 399 1.01 -8.23 -5.22
N MET A 400 0.79 -7.57 -6.33
CA MET A 400 0.55 -6.12 -6.38
C MET A 400 -0.60 -5.84 -7.33
N VAL A 401 -1.43 -4.91 -6.92
CA VAL A 401 -2.49 -4.34 -7.75
C VAL A 401 -2.22 -2.85 -7.94
N ALA A 402 -2.33 -2.38 -9.15
CA ALA A 402 -2.32 -0.94 -9.41
C ALA A 402 -3.44 -0.55 -10.37
N GLY A 403 -4.10 0.56 -10.06
CA GLY A 403 -5.18 1.12 -10.84
C GLY A 403 -4.70 2.21 -11.77
N SER A 404 -5.32 2.28 -12.96
CA SER A 404 -5.21 3.38 -13.91
C SER A 404 -6.60 3.98 -14.10
N ALA A 405 -6.88 5.11 -13.47
CA ALA A 405 -8.23 5.71 -13.48
C ALA A 405 -8.65 6.30 -14.84
N LYS A 406 -7.71 6.44 -15.75
CA LYS A 406 -7.93 6.89 -17.14
C LYS A 406 -7.55 5.86 -18.19
N GLY A 407 -7.30 4.63 -17.78
CA GLY A 407 -7.04 3.54 -18.73
C GLY A 407 -8.21 3.38 -19.72
N ASP A 408 -7.88 3.15 -20.98
CA ASP A 408 -8.84 3.09 -22.08
C ASP A 408 -9.35 1.66 -22.36
N GLY A 409 -9.12 0.73 -21.42
CA GLY A 409 -9.50 -0.68 -21.57
C GLY A 409 -8.64 -1.43 -22.59
N ALA A 410 -8.95 -2.69 -22.80
CA ALA A 410 -8.17 -3.59 -23.65
C ALA A 410 -8.05 -3.18 -25.13
N SER A 411 -8.79 -2.18 -25.58
CA SER A 411 -8.80 -1.71 -26.98
C SER A 411 -8.14 -0.36 -27.20
N ASP A 412 -7.68 0.31 -26.14
CA ASP A 412 -7.04 1.63 -26.20
C ASP A 412 -7.89 2.62 -27.04
N ALA A 413 -9.18 2.72 -26.68
CA ALA A 413 -10.19 3.40 -27.49
C ALA A 413 -10.47 4.87 -27.07
N GLY A 414 -9.81 5.38 -26.02
CA GLY A 414 -9.86 6.77 -25.59
C GLY A 414 -11.10 7.15 -24.75
N ASP A 415 -11.62 6.20 -23.96
CA ASP A 415 -12.87 6.37 -23.23
C ASP A 415 -12.71 6.66 -21.72
N ASN A 416 -11.49 6.64 -21.16
CA ASN A 416 -11.18 6.86 -19.73
C ASN A 416 -12.07 6.04 -18.76
N THR A 417 -12.35 4.79 -19.10
CA THR A 417 -13.19 3.90 -18.28
C THR A 417 -12.47 3.45 -17.02
N GLY A 418 -11.12 3.37 -17.09
CA GLY A 418 -10.22 2.91 -16.07
C GLY A 418 -9.89 1.41 -16.17
N ASP A 419 -8.71 1.05 -15.67
CA ASP A 419 -8.14 -0.29 -15.69
C ASP A 419 -7.54 -0.69 -14.36
N ILE A 420 -7.41 -2.00 -14.14
CA ILE A 420 -6.66 -2.60 -13.05
C ILE A 420 -5.60 -3.53 -13.62
N SER A 421 -4.36 -3.31 -13.22
CA SER A 421 -3.23 -4.19 -13.50
C SER A 421 -2.88 -5.03 -12.28
N LEU A 422 -2.71 -6.33 -12.51
CA LEU A 422 -2.41 -7.32 -11.48
C LEU A 422 -1.03 -7.92 -11.76
N TRP A 423 -0.14 -7.87 -10.78
CA TRP A 423 1.21 -8.44 -10.88
C TRP A 423 1.42 -9.51 -9.80
N SER A 424 2.01 -10.63 -10.20
CA SER A 424 2.41 -11.70 -9.30
C SER A 424 3.93 -11.78 -9.17
N ASP A 425 4.37 -12.43 -8.13
CA ASP A 425 5.69 -12.65 -7.55
C ASP A 425 6.93 -12.50 -8.47
N THR A 426 6.95 -13.12 -9.64
CA THR A 426 8.09 -13.09 -10.57
C THR A 426 8.42 -11.70 -11.09
N ILE A 427 7.50 -10.76 -10.98
CA ILE A 427 7.62 -9.40 -11.50
C ILE A 427 8.00 -8.43 -10.37
N ILE A 428 7.39 -8.57 -9.20
CA ILE A 428 7.53 -7.61 -8.10
C ILE A 428 8.87 -7.75 -7.37
N ARG A 429 9.44 -8.96 -7.31
CA ARG A 429 10.71 -9.20 -6.60
C ARG A 429 11.95 -8.93 -7.42
N GLY A 430 11.84 -8.77 -8.73
CA GLY A 430 12.95 -8.54 -9.65
C GLY A 430 14.03 -9.64 -9.60
N ASN A 431 14.86 -9.71 -10.63
CA ASN A 431 16.13 -10.43 -10.53
C ASN A 431 17.08 -9.59 -9.67
N THR A 432 17.10 -9.81 -8.35
CA THR A 432 18.20 -9.27 -7.55
C THR A 432 19.48 -9.93 -7.97
N SER A 433 20.35 -9.18 -8.63
CA SER A 433 21.66 -9.68 -8.99
C SER A 433 22.63 -9.53 -7.82
N TYR A 434 23.64 -10.41 -7.77
CA TYR A 434 24.75 -10.30 -6.80
C TYR A 434 25.35 -8.87 -6.75
N THR A 435 25.43 -8.18 -7.88
CA THR A 435 26.00 -6.83 -7.96
C THR A 435 25.22 -5.77 -7.20
N ASP A 436 23.94 -5.98 -6.93
CA ASP A 436 23.10 -5.03 -6.22
C ASP A 436 23.42 -4.95 -4.72
N TYR A 437 24.01 -6.03 -4.18
CA TYR A 437 24.35 -6.19 -2.76
C TYR A 437 25.78 -6.67 -2.52
N ALA A 438 26.70 -6.40 -3.42
CA ALA A 438 28.06 -6.93 -3.36
C ALA A 438 28.85 -6.58 -2.09
N SER A 439 28.45 -5.57 -1.34
CA SER A 439 29.08 -5.12 -0.09
C SER A 439 28.24 -5.38 1.17
N ASP A 440 27.05 -5.97 1.04
CA ASP A 440 26.10 -6.08 2.15
C ASP A 440 25.96 -7.52 2.66
N ASP A 441 25.74 -7.66 3.97
CA ASP A 441 25.30 -8.92 4.56
C ASP A 441 23.79 -9.03 4.43
N ILE A 442 23.30 -9.96 3.59
CA ILE A 442 21.87 -10.15 3.34
C ILE A 442 21.34 -11.35 4.11
N VAL A 443 20.19 -11.17 4.76
CA VAL A 443 19.42 -12.27 5.36
C VAL A 443 18.21 -12.53 4.46
N ILE A 444 18.13 -13.74 3.90
CA ILE A 444 17.01 -14.18 3.09
C ILE A 444 16.00 -14.90 3.98
N ASN A 445 14.74 -14.52 3.88
CA ASN A 445 13.67 -15.16 4.64
C ASN A 445 13.50 -16.62 4.16
N LYS A 446 13.53 -17.54 5.13
CA LYS A 446 13.35 -18.97 4.88
C LYS A 446 12.03 -19.28 4.20
N THR A 447 10.93 -18.68 4.65
CA THR A 447 9.58 -18.95 4.17
C THR A 447 9.45 -18.52 2.70
N GLU A 448 9.97 -17.37 2.35
CA GLU A 448 10.02 -16.89 0.98
C GLU A 448 10.83 -17.80 0.06
N LEU A 449 12.01 -18.23 0.52
CA LEU A 449 12.84 -19.16 -0.26
C LEU A 449 12.12 -20.50 -0.50
N GLU A 450 11.47 -21.04 0.54
CA GLU A 450 10.71 -22.29 0.44
C GLU A 450 9.51 -22.13 -0.50
N GLU A 451 8.86 -21.01 -0.50
CA GLU A 451 7.72 -20.72 -1.37
C GLU A 451 8.11 -20.70 -2.84
N PHE A 452 9.16 -19.98 -3.23
CA PHE A 452 9.69 -20.03 -4.60
C PHE A 452 9.98 -21.44 -5.07
N LEU A 453 10.71 -22.17 -4.24
CA LEU A 453 11.11 -23.53 -4.56
C LEU A 453 9.91 -24.49 -4.62
N ASN A 454 8.90 -24.28 -3.77
CA ASN A 454 7.67 -25.07 -3.79
C ASN A 454 6.81 -24.78 -5.03
N ASN A 455 6.82 -23.54 -5.52
CA ASN A 455 6.13 -23.14 -6.74
C ASN A 455 6.90 -23.49 -8.03
N GLY A 456 8.02 -24.22 -7.91
CA GLY A 456 8.78 -24.72 -9.05
C GLY A 456 9.78 -23.73 -9.62
N VAL A 457 10.07 -22.64 -8.92
CA VAL A 457 11.07 -21.64 -9.33
C VAL A 457 12.46 -22.10 -8.91
N ASP A 458 13.41 -22.12 -9.85
CA ASP A 458 14.82 -22.39 -9.55
C ASP A 458 15.46 -21.13 -8.94
N VAL A 459 16.04 -21.26 -7.74
CA VAL A 459 16.69 -20.15 -7.03
C VAL A 459 18.19 -20.36 -6.96
N THR A 460 18.95 -19.33 -7.33
CA THR A 460 20.41 -19.29 -7.15
C THR A 460 20.78 -18.17 -6.18
N LEU A 461 21.39 -18.54 -5.05
CA LEU A 461 21.95 -17.61 -4.08
C LEU A 461 23.44 -17.49 -4.32
N GLN A 462 23.92 -16.27 -4.49
CA GLN A 462 25.34 -15.96 -4.73
C GLN A 462 25.87 -15.01 -3.65
N ALA A 463 27.05 -15.29 -3.10
CA ALA A 463 27.73 -14.41 -2.15
C ALA A 463 29.22 -14.31 -2.47
N ASN A 464 29.84 -13.14 -2.25
CA ASN A 464 31.27 -12.94 -2.44
C ASN A 464 32.10 -13.61 -1.35
N THR A 465 31.54 -13.80 -0.17
CA THR A 465 32.17 -14.52 0.94
C THR A 465 31.37 -15.79 1.28
N ASP A 466 30.57 -15.77 2.30
CA ASP A 466 29.92 -16.97 2.84
C ASP A 466 28.42 -16.99 2.60
N ILE A 467 27.88 -18.18 2.42
CA ILE A 467 26.45 -18.44 2.56
C ILE A 467 26.24 -19.27 3.83
N THR A 468 25.36 -18.82 4.72
CA THR A 468 25.07 -19.56 5.96
C THR A 468 23.60 -19.96 6.03
N ILE A 469 23.32 -21.24 6.10
CA ILE A 469 21.98 -21.78 6.31
C ILE A 469 21.75 -22.00 7.81
N SER A 470 21.12 -21.04 8.46
CA SER A 470 20.86 -21.05 9.90
C SER A 470 19.52 -21.68 10.30
N SER A 471 18.57 -21.78 9.37
CA SER A 471 17.25 -22.38 9.59
C SER A 471 17.03 -23.56 8.65
N ALA A 472 16.24 -24.56 9.07
CA ALA A 472 15.95 -25.72 8.25
C ALA A 472 15.08 -25.32 7.04
N ILE A 473 15.50 -25.72 5.84
CA ILE A 473 14.80 -25.49 4.57
C ILE A 473 14.08 -26.78 4.20
N THR A 474 12.78 -26.71 3.90
CA THR A 474 11.97 -27.87 3.48
C THR A 474 11.19 -27.52 2.21
N VAL A 475 11.57 -28.15 1.11
CA VAL A 475 10.98 -27.95 -0.21
C VAL A 475 10.31 -29.23 -0.66
N THR A 476 9.03 -29.16 -0.98
CA THR A 476 8.22 -30.28 -1.51
C THR A 476 7.90 -30.10 -3.00
N GLY A 477 8.13 -28.90 -3.53
CA GLY A 477 7.94 -28.54 -4.92
C GLY A 477 9.12 -28.94 -5.83
N THR A 478 9.09 -28.45 -7.07
CA THR A 478 10.03 -28.85 -8.14
C THR A 478 11.16 -27.85 -8.40
N GLY A 479 11.20 -26.71 -7.69
CA GLY A 479 12.26 -25.72 -7.84
C GLY A 479 13.59 -26.21 -7.31
N SER A 480 14.68 -25.85 -7.97
CA SER A 480 16.06 -26.22 -7.62
C SER A 480 16.70 -25.12 -6.80
N LEU A 481 17.47 -25.47 -5.77
CA LEU A 481 18.23 -24.52 -4.97
C LEU A 481 19.72 -24.60 -5.31
N ASN A 482 20.33 -23.50 -5.69
CA ASN A 482 21.76 -23.38 -6.00
C ASN A 482 22.39 -22.38 -5.03
N LEU A 483 23.44 -22.78 -4.31
CA LEU A 483 24.19 -22.00 -3.34
C LEU A 483 25.62 -21.82 -3.84
N HIS A 484 25.99 -20.60 -4.25
CA HIS A 484 27.31 -20.28 -4.83
C HIS A 484 28.02 -19.25 -3.96
N ALA A 485 28.95 -19.66 -3.13
CA ALA A 485 29.72 -18.79 -2.24
C ALA A 485 31.15 -18.58 -2.76
N GLY A 486 31.62 -17.35 -2.70
CA GLY A 486 33.03 -17.02 -3.02
C GLY A 486 34.03 -17.57 -1.99
N ARG A 487 33.59 -17.92 -0.79
CA ARG A 487 34.38 -18.57 0.25
C ARG A 487 33.68 -19.85 0.75
N ASP A 488 32.90 -19.80 1.80
CA ASP A 488 32.36 -20.99 2.46
C ASP A 488 30.83 -21.09 2.33
N VAL A 489 30.30 -22.32 2.29
CA VAL A 489 28.88 -22.59 2.50
C VAL A 489 28.69 -23.33 3.83
N ASN A 490 28.18 -22.64 4.84
CA ASN A 490 27.96 -23.13 6.19
C ASN A 490 26.53 -23.67 6.36
N ILE A 491 26.34 -24.98 6.47
CA ILE A 491 25.03 -25.61 6.60
C ILE A 491 24.78 -25.98 8.06
N ASN A 492 24.29 -25.01 8.84
CA ASN A 492 24.00 -25.16 10.27
C ASN A 492 22.62 -25.78 10.54
N SER A 493 21.85 -26.03 9.52
CA SER A 493 20.49 -26.61 9.57
C SER A 493 20.21 -27.50 8.36
N ASN A 494 19.22 -28.39 8.49
CA ASN A 494 18.89 -29.33 7.44
C ASN A 494 18.34 -28.62 6.18
N ILE A 495 18.77 -29.08 5.00
CA ILE A 495 18.14 -28.79 3.73
C ILE A 495 17.47 -30.06 3.24
N ASN A 496 16.15 -30.04 3.12
CA ASN A 496 15.34 -31.14 2.64
C ASN A 496 14.60 -30.68 1.39
N THR A 497 15.02 -31.13 0.23
CA THR A 497 14.42 -30.77 -1.05
C THR A 497 14.03 -31.99 -1.86
N ALA A 498 12.89 -31.90 -2.57
CA ALA A 498 12.44 -32.90 -3.52
C ALA A 498 13.07 -32.73 -4.91
N SER A 499 13.74 -31.61 -5.16
CA SER A 499 14.39 -31.26 -6.44
C SER A 499 15.92 -31.18 -6.28
N ASN A 500 16.59 -30.55 -7.25
CA ASN A 500 18.06 -30.47 -7.24
C ASN A 500 18.55 -29.49 -6.17
N LEU A 501 19.67 -29.87 -5.55
CA LEU A 501 20.45 -29.00 -4.70
C LEU A 501 21.89 -28.95 -5.25
N GLU A 502 22.35 -27.75 -5.60
CA GLU A 502 23.74 -27.51 -5.98
C GLU A 502 24.42 -26.62 -4.93
N ILE A 503 25.62 -26.97 -4.50
CA ILE A 503 26.38 -26.23 -3.52
C ILE A 503 27.80 -26.06 -4.05
N ILE A 504 28.23 -24.82 -4.23
CA ILE A 504 29.58 -24.47 -4.69
C ILE A 504 30.21 -23.52 -3.66
N ALA A 505 31.29 -23.96 -3.04
CA ALA A 505 32.16 -23.14 -2.22
C ALA A 505 33.42 -22.76 -3.03
N SER A 506 33.99 -21.58 -2.79
CA SER A 506 35.08 -21.01 -3.58
C SER A 506 34.75 -20.94 -5.08
N ASP A 507 33.54 -20.44 -5.37
CA ASP A 507 33.02 -20.36 -6.75
C ASP A 507 33.98 -19.59 -7.66
N SER A 508 34.19 -20.11 -8.87
CA SER A 508 35.06 -19.50 -9.86
C SER A 508 34.24 -18.78 -10.92
N ASN A 509 34.85 -17.85 -11.61
CA ASN A 509 34.31 -16.91 -12.58
C ASN A 509 33.20 -17.36 -13.54
N ASP A 510 32.95 -18.65 -13.67
CA ASP A 510 31.98 -19.14 -14.64
C ASP A 510 30.53 -18.92 -14.23
N ASN A 511 30.30 -18.51 -12.94
CA ASN A 511 28.98 -18.38 -12.34
C ASN A 511 28.68 -16.96 -11.82
N SER A 512 29.23 -15.93 -12.42
CA SER A 512 28.93 -14.52 -12.18
C SER A 512 29.58 -13.84 -10.96
N VAL A 513 30.19 -14.56 -10.03
CA VAL A 513 31.01 -13.94 -8.98
C VAL A 513 32.38 -13.59 -9.57
N SER A 514 32.73 -12.30 -9.62
CA SER A 514 34.02 -11.89 -10.19
C SER A 514 35.18 -12.26 -9.26
N ASP A 515 36.37 -12.58 -9.85
CA ASP A 515 37.56 -12.90 -9.03
C ASP A 515 38.00 -11.76 -8.10
N SER A 516 37.60 -10.51 -8.41
CA SER A 516 37.87 -9.35 -7.57
C SER A 516 37.00 -9.32 -6.31
N ASP A 517 35.86 -10.00 -6.33
CA ASP A 517 34.88 -9.98 -5.26
C ASP A 517 34.95 -11.25 -4.38
N ARG A 518 35.78 -12.21 -4.76
CA ARG A 518 36.03 -13.44 -3.99
C ARG A 518 37.01 -13.22 -2.87
N ASP A 519 36.73 -13.75 -1.71
CA ASP A 519 37.74 -13.83 -0.64
C ASP A 519 38.83 -14.85 -1.00
N ALA A 520 40.08 -14.56 -0.64
CA ALA A 520 41.25 -15.38 -0.94
C ALA A 520 41.38 -16.67 -0.12
N GLY A 521 40.32 -17.10 0.57
CA GLY A 521 40.28 -18.34 1.37
C GLY A 521 40.11 -19.60 0.50
N ALA A 522 40.44 -20.76 1.05
CA ALA A 522 40.01 -22.04 0.51
C ALA A 522 38.55 -22.23 0.93
N GLY A 523 37.62 -22.36 -0.06
CA GLY A 523 36.20 -22.55 0.23
C GLY A 523 35.88 -23.96 0.70
N ASP A 524 35.15 -24.07 1.78
CA ASP A 524 34.69 -25.34 2.37
C ASP A 524 33.15 -25.37 2.39
N VAL A 525 32.57 -26.56 2.20
CA VAL A 525 31.17 -26.83 2.54
C VAL A 525 31.19 -27.52 3.91
N VAL A 526 30.64 -26.86 4.95
CA VAL A 526 30.74 -27.29 6.33
C VAL A 526 29.38 -27.62 6.92
#